data_11d173b960434a7814b9bf4465838ab5
#
_entry.id   11d173b960434a7814b9bf4465838ab5
#
_cell.length_a   1.000
_cell.length_b   1.000
_cell.length_c   1.000
_cell.angle_alpha   90.00
_cell.angle_beta   90.00
_cell.angle_gamma   90.00
#
_symmetry.space_group_name_H-M   'P 1'
#
loop_
_entity.id
_entity.type
_entity.pdbx_description
1 polymer ?
#
loop_
_entity_poly.entity_id
_entity_poly.type
_entity_poly.pdbx_seq_one_letter_code
_entity_poly.pdbx_strand_id
1 'polypeptide(L)'
;ATTHYKARIAMGDMTSFKDFMDESDPKQMMRNALVINSGTPRFMESAWLSGLAASGWSWAAKLSDFDEDGLIDVFVTNGMSANIRNPDALLPRIVNGQRRMVPYSQNMLFGTEEWQLWKDSGLQKDNNQAFKNMGKLKFEDVAKDWGLDHLGASYSATTGDLDRDGDLDLVVASLDEPVKIYRNESDSERL
;
A
#
# COMPACT_ATOMS: atom_id res chain seq x y z
N ALA A 1 15.94 10.95 2.11
CA ALA A 1 14.49 10.83 2.33
C ALA A 1 13.87 10.32 1.05
N THR A 2 13.23 9.19 1.11
CA THR A 2 12.64 8.55 -0.05
C THR A 2 11.46 9.37 -0.56
N THR A 3 11.16 9.27 -1.84
CA THR A 3 9.99 9.87 -2.51
C THR A 3 8.70 9.54 -1.75
N HIS A 4 8.62 8.34 -1.14
CA HIS A 4 7.51 7.90 -0.30
C HIS A 4 7.27 8.75 0.95
N TYR A 5 8.31 9.21 1.61
CA TYR A 5 8.16 10.09 2.77
C TYR A 5 7.55 11.43 2.38
N LYS A 6 8.03 12.01 1.28
CA LYS A 6 7.50 13.25 0.73
C LYS A 6 6.04 13.11 0.27
N ALA A 7 5.70 12.00 -0.39
CA ALA A 7 4.33 11.72 -0.83
C ALA A 7 3.36 11.56 0.35
N ARG A 8 3.80 10.99 1.48
CA ARG A 8 2.97 10.88 2.69
C ARG A 8 2.67 12.24 3.33
N ILE A 9 3.65 13.15 3.33
CA ILE A 9 3.46 14.50 3.85
C ILE A 9 2.52 15.32 2.96
N ALA A 10 2.50 15.04 1.66
CA ALA A 10 1.67 15.75 0.68
C ALA A 10 0.20 15.29 0.63
N MET A 11 -0.24 14.40 1.52
CA MET A 11 -1.59 13.82 1.55
C MET A 11 -2.72 14.78 1.96
N GLY A 12 -2.58 16.03 1.67
CA GLY A 12 -3.58 17.05 1.91
C GLY A 12 -3.01 18.21 2.72
N ASP A 13 -3.77 19.27 2.80
CA ASP A 13 -3.49 20.36 3.73
C ASP A 13 -3.68 19.84 5.15
N MET A 14 -2.57 19.34 5.73
CA MET A 14 -2.56 18.82 7.10
C MET A 14 -2.92 19.90 8.12
N THR A 15 -2.94 21.18 7.73
CA THR A 15 -3.32 22.26 8.63
C THR A 15 -4.81 22.24 8.91
N SER A 16 -5.66 21.89 7.94
CA SER A 16 -7.10 21.75 8.13
C SER A 16 -7.52 20.48 8.90
N PHE A 17 -6.63 19.47 8.94
CA PHE A 17 -6.84 18.23 9.69
C PHE A 17 -6.11 18.18 11.03
N LYS A 18 -5.33 19.22 11.36
CA LYS A 18 -4.52 19.22 12.57
C LYS A 18 -5.37 19.05 13.83
N ASP A 19 -6.45 19.80 13.93
CA ASP A 19 -7.34 19.76 15.09
C ASP A 19 -7.97 18.36 15.21
N PHE A 20 -8.40 17.76 14.09
CA PHE A 20 -8.91 16.38 14.08
C PHE A 20 -7.84 15.36 14.50
N MET A 21 -6.59 15.51 14.05
CA MET A 21 -5.48 14.62 14.42
C MET A 21 -5.09 14.78 15.90
N ASP A 22 -5.19 15.99 16.42
CA ASP A 22 -4.83 16.28 17.83
C ASP A 22 -5.93 15.86 18.81
N GLU A 23 -7.21 15.92 18.39
CA GLU A 23 -8.38 15.61 19.22
C GLU A 23 -8.88 14.16 19.07
N SER A 24 -8.41 13.41 18.06
CA SER A 24 -8.88 12.03 17.84
C SER A 24 -8.44 11.09 18.97
N ASP A 25 -9.38 10.27 19.47
CA ASP A 25 -9.11 9.20 20.42
C ASP A 25 -9.67 7.87 19.87
N PRO A 26 -8.83 6.87 19.56
CA PRO A 26 -7.37 6.89 19.61
C PRO A 26 -6.75 7.80 18.53
N LYS A 27 -5.55 8.33 18.81
CA LYS A 27 -4.82 9.16 17.85
C LYS A 27 -4.57 8.41 16.55
N GLN A 28 -4.94 9.03 15.44
CA GLN A 28 -4.63 8.51 14.11
C GLN A 28 -3.14 8.69 13.80
N MET A 29 -2.50 7.61 13.39
CA MET A 29 -1.10 7.62 12.98
C MET A 29 -1.00 7.29 11.50
N MET A 30 -0.14 8.01 10.77
CA MET A 30 0.11 7.78 9.34
C MET A 30 1.07 6.58 9.13
N ARG A 31 0.63 5.41 9.57
CA ARG A 31 1.37 4.15 9.45
C ARG A 31 0.40 2.97 9.42
N ASN A 32 0.87 1.84 8.97
CA ASN A 32 0.12 0.60 9.13
C ASN A 32 -0.01 0.24 10.61
N ALA A 33 -1.07 -0.46 10.95
CA ALA A 33 -1.28 -1.06 12.25
C ALA A 33 -1.31 -2.58 12.12
N LEU A 34 -0.55 -3.27 12.94
CA LEU A 34 -0.66 -4.70 13.17
C LEU A 34 -1.17 -4.91 14.59
N VAL A 35 -2.37 -5.47 14.68
CA VAL A 35 -3.05 -5.64 15.96
C VAL A 35 -3.08 -7.11 16.31
N ILE A 36 -2.48 -7.46 17.44
CA ILE A 36 -2.33 -8.84 17.90
C ILE A 36 -3.29 -9.12 19.04
N ASN A 37 -3.97 -10.25 18.95
CA ASN A 37 -4.74 -10.77 20.06
C ASN A 37 -3.80 -11.33 21.13
N SER A 38 -3.80 -10.72 22.30
CA SER A 38 -2.97 -11.12 23.43
C SER A 38 -3.61 -12.20 24.34
N GLY A 39 -4.77 -12.74 23.94
CA GLY A 39 -5.56 -13.65 24.79
C GLY A 39 -6.29 -12.93 25.93
N THR A 40 -6.25 -11.60 25.96
CA THR A 40 -6.97 -10.73 26.91
C THR A 40 -8.01 -9.89 26.14
N PRO A 41 -8.94 -9.18 26.82
CA PRO A 41 -9.87 -8.26 26.14
C PRO A 41 -9.20 -7.07 25.43
N ARG A 42 -7.89 -6.99 25.44
CA ARG A 42 -7.12 -5.89 24.81
C ARG A 42 -6.22 -6.44 23.70
N PHE A 43 -6.26 -5.78 22.57
CA PHE A 43 -5.30 -6.01 21.49
C PHE A 43 -4.04 -5.17 21.70
N MET A 44 -2.92 -5.67 21.19
CA MET A 44 -1.62 -4.96 21.22
C MET A 44 -1.22 -4.54 19.83
N GLU A 45 -0.95 -3.27 19.64
CA GLU A 45 -0.40 -2.76 18.38
C GLU A 45 1.11 -3.04 18.33
N SER A 46 1.57 -3.67 17.26
CA SER A 46 2.94 -4.18 17.14
C SER A 46 3.59 -3.95 15.77
N ALA A 47 3.01 -3.11 14.91
CA ALA A 47 3.53 -2.89 13.56
C ALA A 47 4.99 -2.38 13.54
N TRP A 48 5.38 -1.55 14.52
CA TRP A 48 6.77 -1.13 14.64
C TRP A 48 7.72 -2.26 15.05
N LEU A 49 7.27 -3.07 16.01
CA LEU A 49 8.07 -4.20 16.50
C LEU A 49 8.25 -5.26 15.42
N SER A 50 7.22 -5.49 14.62
CA SER A 50 7.21 -6.49 13.55
C SER A 50 7.86 -6.03 12.25
N GLY A 51 8.16 -4.74 12.08
CA GLY A 51 8.68 -4.19 10.83
C GLY A 51 7.61 -3.86 9.79
N LEU A 52 6.32 -4.05 10.09
CA LEU A 52 5.20 -3.85 9.15
C LEU A 52 4.60 -2.43 9.19
N ALA A 53 5.18 -1.50 9.94
CA ALA A 53 4.67 -0.15 10.10
C ALA A 53 4.64 0.68 8.81
N ALA A 54 5.36 0.27 7.76
CA ALA A 54 5.45 0.97 6.50
C ALA A 54 5.59 0.00 5.33
N SER A 55 4.60 -0.02 4.45
CA SER A 55 4.54 -0.85 3.24
C SER A 55 4.25 -0.06 1.96
N GLY A 56 4.43 1.26 1.97
CA GLY A 56 4.13 2.10 0.81
C GLY A 56 2.70 2.65 0.82
N TRP A 57 2.12 2.85 -0.36
CA TRP A 57 0.72 3.23 -0.52
C TRP A 57 -0.13 1.99 -0.73
N SER A 58 -0.55 1.41 0.36
CA SER A 58 -1.16 0.09 0.40
C SER A 58 -2.69 0.14 0.30
N TRP A 59 -3.27 -0.81 -0.43
CA TRP A 59 -4.72 -0.93 -0.63
C TRP A 59 -5.29 -2.20 -0.03
N ALA A 60 -4.73 -3.35 -0.36
CA ALA A 60 -5.16 -4.62 0.16
C ALA A 60 -4.02 -5.30 0.91
N ALA A 61 -4.32 -5.83 2.09
CA ALA A 61 -3.44 -6.73 2.82
C ALA A 61 -4.09 -8.12 2.86
N LYS A 62 -3.31 -9.15 2.54
CA LYS A 62 -3.70 -10.55 2.67
C LYS A 62 -2.83 -11.22 3.70
N LEU A 63 -3.49 -11.94 4.59
CA LEU A 63 -2.85 -12.72 5.63
C LEU A 63 -3.15 -14.19 5.33
N SER A 64 -2.11 -14.92 5.00
CA SER A 64 -2.16 -16.36 4.70
C SER A 64 -0.80 -16.97 5.00
N ASP A 65 -0.77 -18.25 5.27
CA ASP A 65 0.46 -19.03 5.29
C ASP A 65 0.77 -19.37 3.83
N PHE A 66 1.67 -18.60 3.21
CA PHE A 66 1.99 -18.74 1.79
C PHE A 66 3.06 -19.78 1.51
N ASP A 67 3.89 -20.10 2.47
CA ASP A 67 4.95 -21.11 2.33
C ASP A 67 4.73 -22.35 3.20
N GLU A 68 3.52 -22.45 3.78
CA GLU A 68 3.05 -23.60 4.55
C GLU A 68 3.92 -24.00 5.76
N ASP A 69 4.60 -23.01 6.35
CA ASP A 69 5.43 -23.23 7.54
C ASP A 69 4.63 -23.19 8.86
N GLY A 70 3.31 -22.98 8.79
CA GLY A 70 2.41 -22.88 9.93
C GLY A 70 2.30 -21.49 10.52
N LEU A 71 2.97 -20.49 9.96
CA LEU A 71 2.92 -19.09 10.39
C LEU A 71 2.20 -18.24 9.34
N ILE A 72 1.46 -17.24 9.81
CA ILE A 72 0.71 -16.35 8.90
C ILE A 72 1.63 -15.26 8.36
N ASP A 73 1.77 -15.22 7.05
CA ASP A 73 2.49 -14.20 6.29
C ASP A 73 1.60 -13.03 5.89
N VAL A 74 2.19 -12.00 5.29
CA VAL A 74 1.47 -10.81 4.85
C VAL A 74 1.85 -10.45 3.42
N PHE A 75 0.87 -10.38 2.52
CA PHE A 75 1.02 -9.79 1.20
C PHE A 75 0.29 -8.45 1.12
N VAL A 76 0.91 -7.45 0.47
CA VAL A 76 0.37 -6.08 0.39
C VAL A 76 0.44 -5.57 -1.04
N THR A 77 -0.70 -5.09 -1.55
CA THR A 77 -0.77 -4.40 -2.85
C THR A 77 -0.48 -2.92 -2.71
N ASN A 78 0.29 -2.37 -3.64
CA ASN A 78 0.72 -0.98 -3.64
C ASN A 78 0.47 -0.27 -4.97
N GLY A 79 0.53 1.07 -4.94
CA GLY A 79 0.41 1.93 -6.10
C GLY A 79 -0.80 2.86 -6.04
N MET A 80 -0.94 3.76 -7.02
CA MET A 80 -2.03 4.73 -7.06
C MET A 80 -2.54 4.96 -8.48
N SER A 81 -3.82 5.29 -8.58
CA SER A 81 -4.50 5.61 -9.83
C SER A 81 -4.00 6.89 -10.51
N ALA A 82 -3.26 7.72 -9.81
CA ALA A 82 -2.69 8.94 -10.38
C ALA A 82 -1.45 9.39 -9.60
N ASN A 83 -0.46 9.90 -10.31
CA ASN A 83 0.79 10.43 -9.71
C ASN A 83 0.65 11.89 -9.26
N ILE A 84 -0.53 12.26 -8.76
CA ILE A 84 -0.85 13.63 -8.33
C ILE A 84 -0.33 13.98 -6.94
N ARG A 85 0.13 12.99 -6.19
CA ARG A 85 0.65 13.18 -4.82
C ARG A 85 2.17 13.31 -4.75
N ASN A 86 2.79 13.52 -5.90
CA ASN A 86 4.18 13.94 -5.93
C ASN A 86 4.24 15.43 -5.55
N PRO A 87 4.75 15.83 -4.37
CA PRO A 87 4.82 17.23 -3.97
C PRO A 87 5.77 18.04 -4.87
N ASP A 88 6.65 17.36 -5.59
CA ASP A 88 7.56 17.95 -6.55
C ASP A 88 6.92 18.08 -7.95
N ALA A 89 5.71 17.53 -8.16
CA ALA A 89 4.99 17.68 -9.41
C ALA A 89 4.55 19.13 -9.59
N LEU A 90 5.01 19.74 -10.67
CA LEU A 90 4.59 21.07 -11.10
C LEU A 90 3.45 20.93 -12.10
N LEU A 91 2.36 21.62 -11.85
CA LEU A 91 1.19 21.62 -12.71
C LEU A 91 1.07 22.93 -13.47
N PRO A 92 0.74 22.90 -14.79
CA PRO A 92 0.50 24.12 -15.54
C PRO A 92 -0.81 24.77 -15.09
N ARG A 93 -0.77 26.03 -14.72
CA ARG A 93 -1.95 26.84 -14.37
C ARG A 93 -1.94 28.20 -15.06
N ILE A 94 -3.13 28.73 -15.30
CA ILE A 94 -3.32 30.11 -15.73
C ILE A 94 -3.45 30.97 -14.47
N VAL A 95 -2.42 31.73 -14.18
CA VAL A 95 -2.40 32.71 -13.08
C VAL A 95 -2.27 34.11 -13.68
N ASN A 96 -3.26 34.96 -13.46
CA ASN A 96 -3.33 36.31 -14.05
C ASN A 96 -3.14 36.30 -15.59
N GLY A 97 -3.79 35.36 -16.29
CA GLY A 97 -3.71 35.23 -17.74
C GLY A 97 -2.40 34.64 -18.29
N GLN A 98 -1.47 34.25 -17.44
CA GLN A 98 -0.21 33.64 -17.84
C GLN A 98 -0.11 32.18 -17.38
N ARG A 99 0.38 31.31 -18.26
CA ARG A 99 0.66 29.91 -17.90
C ARG A 99 1.89 29.85 -16.99
N ARG A 100 1.69 29.36 -15.77
CA ARG A 100 2.74 29.14 -14.77
C ARG A 100 2.73 27.69 -14.30
N MET A 101 3.91 27.19 -13.96
CA MET A 101 4.04 25.89 -13.30
C MET A 101 3.97 26.13 -11.78
N VAL A 102 2.98 25.54 -11.13
CA VAL A 102 2.75 25.66 -9.68
C VAL A 102 2.82 24.32 -8.99
N PRO A 103 3.35 24.22 -7.77
CA PRO A 103 3.34 22.98 -7.00
C PRO A 103 1.92 22.49 -6.76
N TYR A 104 1.69 21.18 -6.92
CA TYR A 104 0.39 20.56 -6.71
C TYR A 104 -0.16 20.83 -5.30
N SER A 105 0.72 20.85 -4.30
CA SER A 105 0.36 21.05 -2.89
C SER A 105 -0.34 22.39 -2.57
N GLN A 106 -0.30 23.35 -3.48
CA GLN A 106 -0.85 24.69 -3.20
C GLN A 106 -2.30 24.90 -3.66
N ASN A 107 -2.94 23.89 -4.27
CA ASN A 107 -4.26 24.10 -4.84
C ASN A 107 -5.07 22.81 -4.96
N MET A 108 -5.75 22.43 -3.90
CA MET A 108 -6.87 21.49 -4.02
C MET A 108 -8.13 22.27 -4.46
N LEU A 109 -8.34 22.38 -5.77
CA LEU A 109 -9.59 22.85 -6.33
C LEU A 109 -10.26 21.66 -7.05
N PHE A 110 -11.53 21.44 -6.76
CA PHE A 110 -12.37 20.44 -7.42
C PHE A 110 -12.95 21.05 -8.70
N GLY A 111 -12.60 20.48 -9.87
CA GLY A 111 -13.13 20.95 -11.15
C GLY A 111 -12.66 20.14 -12.37
N THR A 112 -13.14 20.52 -13.56
CA THR A 112 -12.83 19.84 -14.83
C THR A 112 -11.35 19.85 -15.19
N GLU A 113 -10.61 20.91 -14.82
CA GLU A 113 -9.17 21.00 -15.04
C GLU A 113 -8.41 20.00 -14.17
N GLU A 114 -8.88 19.76 -12.97
CA GLU A 114 -8.29 18.80 -12.04
C GLU A 114 -8.44 17.36 -12.52
N TRP A 115 -9.57 17.03 -13.10
CA TRP A 115 -9.79 15.73 -13.73
C TRP A 115 -8.83 15.48 -14.92
N GLN A 116 -8.57 16.51 -15.72
CA GLN A 116 -7.62 16.40 -16.83
C GLN A 116 -6.19 16.20 -16.30
N LEU A 117 -5.80 16.97 -15.29
CA LEU A 117 -4.50 16.82 -14.63
C LEU A 117 -4.33 15.44 -14.01
N TRP A 118 -5.40 14.91 -13.41
CA TRP A 118 -5.41 13.56 -12.85
C TRP A 118 -5.15 12.51 -13.93
N LYS A 119 -5.82 12.61 -15.08
CA LYS A 119 -5.59 11.73 -16.23
C LYS A 119 -4.16 11.84 -16.77
N ASP A 120 -3.66 13.07 -16.88
CA ASP A 120 -2.36 13.34 -17.48
C ASP A 120 -1.19 12.98 -16.54
N SER A 121 -1.43 12.81 -15.25
CA SER A 121 -0.40 12.46 -14.27
C SER A 121 0.12 11.03 -14.41
N GLY A 122 -0.65 10.14 -15.04
CA GLY A 122 -0.37 8.72 -15.15
C GLY A 122 -0.45 7.98 -13.80
N LEU A 123 -0.28 6.67 -13.85
CA LEU A 123 -0.28 5.83 -12.64
C LEU A 123 0.99 6.06 -11.82
N GLN A 124 0.84 6.11 -10.52
CA GLN A 124 1.97 5.90 -9.61
C GLN A 124 2.12 4.40 -9.40
N LYS A 125 3.14 3.83 -10.02
CA LYS A 125 3.47 2.42 -9.87
C LYS A 125 4.42 2.23 -8.70
N ASP A 126 4.07 1.30 -7.82
CA ASP A 126 4.88 0.88 -6.67
C ASP A 126 4.97 -0.65 -6.65
N ASN A 127 6.05 -1.18 -6.07
CA ASN A 127 6.18 -2.62 -5.90
C ASN A 127 5.20 -3.13 -4.85
N ASN A 128 4.52 -4.24 -5.14
CA ASN A 128 3.84 -5.01 -4.12
C ASN A 128 4.87 -5.56 -3.13
N GLN A 129 4.45 -5.89 -1.92
CA GLN A 129 5.31 -6.42 -0.89
C GLN A 129 4.75 -7.72 -0.33
N ALA A 130 5.65 -8.65 -0.01
CA ALA A 130 5.34 -9.87 0.70
C ALA A 130 6.29 -10.00 1.89
N PHE A 131 5.72 -10.32 3.05
CA PHE A 131 6.48 -10.41 4.29
C PHE A 131 6.27 -11.80 4.89
N LYS A 132 7.34 -12.58 4.92
CA LYS A 132 7.36 -13.87 5.59
C LYS A 132 7.44 -13.68 7.10
N ASN A 133 6.63 -14.43 7.82
CA ASN A 133 6.62 -14.46 9.26
C ASN A 133 7.72 -15.38 9.79
N MET A 134 8.74 -14.81 10.41
CA MET A 134 9.87 -15.54 10.98
C MET A 134 9.61 -16.01 12.44
N GLY A 135 8.34 -15.91 12.89
CA GLY A 135 8.00 -16.13 14.30
C GLY A 135 8.41 -14.96 15.22
N LYS A 136 7.93 -14.99 16.45
CA LYS A 136 8.26 -13.99 17.49
C LYS A 136 8.02 -12.53 17.05
N LEU A 137 6.97 -12.31 16.22
CA LEU A 137 6.60 -11.01 15.66
C LEU A 137 7.69 -10.38 14.76
N LYS A 138 8.48 -11.16 14.10
CA LYS A 138 9.44 -10.68 13.11
C LYS A 138 8.95 -11.06 11.73
N PHE A 139 8.99 -10.09 10.82
CA PHE A 139 8.67 -10.30 9.42
C PHE A 139 9.84 -9.85 8.55
N GLU A 140 10.07 -10.59 7.48
CA GLU A 140 11.12 -10.33 6.50
C GLU A 140 10.50 -10.11 5.13
N ASP A 141 10.96 -9.06 4.42
CA ASP A 141 10.47 -8.78 3.06
C ASP A 141 11.06 -9.82 2.11
N VAL A 142 10.20 -10.65 1.55
CA VAL A 142 10.53 -11.74 0.62
C VAL A 142 9.85 -11.58 -0.74
N ALA A 143 9.26 -10.40 -1.01
CA ALA A 143 8.47 -10.17 -2.23
C ALA A 143 9.25 -10.51 -3.50
N LYS A 144 10.52 -10.15 -3.55
CA LYS A 144 11.39 -10.44 -4.70
C LYS A 144 11.71 -11.92 -4.82
N ASP A 145 11.97 -12.58 -3.71
CA ASP A 145 12.37 -14.00 -3.70
C ASP A 145 11.18 -14.90 -4.08
N TRP A 146 9.98 -14.49 -3.72
CA TRP A 146 8.73 -15.16 -4.08
C TRP A 146 8.16 -14.72 -5.44
N GLY A 147 8.79 -13.76 -6.13
CA GLY A 147 8.28 -13.24 -7.42
C GLY A 147 7.02 -12.40 -7.29
N LEU A 148 6.71 -11.89 -6.11
CA LEU A 148 5.50 -11.12 -5.79
C LEU A 148 5.71 -9.60 -5.82
N ASP A 149 6.90 -9.11 -6.19
CA ASP A 149 7.32 -7.72 -6.20
C ASP A 149 6.85 -6.94 -7.45
N HIS A 150 5.70 -7.31 -8.02
CA HIS A 150 5.18 -6.65 -9.21
C HIS A 150 5.12 -5.12 -9.05
N LEU A 151 5.72 -4.41 -10.02
CA LEU A 151 5.67 -2.96 -10.14
C LEU A 151 4.41 -2.53 -10.90
N GLY A 152 3.40 -2.04 -10.19
CA GLY A 152 2.11 -1.68 -10.76
C GLY A 152 1.31 -0.73 -9.87
N ALA A 153 0.08 -0.45 -10.28
CA ALA A 153 -0.92 0.17 -9.43
C ALA A 153 -1.94 -0.90 -9.01
N SER A 154 -1.55 -1.71 -8.04
CA SER A 154 -2.31 -2.87 -7.57
C SER A 154 -3.28 -2.47 -6.47
N TYR A 155 -4.56 -2.77 -6.65
CA TYR A 155 -5.63 -2.32 -5.76
C TYR A 155 -6.29 -3.42 -4.95
N SER A 156 -6.28 -4.63 -5.48
CA SER A 156 -6.97 -5.75 -4.85
C SER A 156 -6.15 -7.02 -4.97
N ALA A 157 -6.30 -7.88 -3.98
CA ALA A 157 -5.78 -9.23 -4.01
C ALA A 157 -6.76 -10.19 -3.33
N THR A 158 -6.72 -11.45 -3.73
CA THR A 158 -7.42 -12.53 -3.04
C THR A 158 -6.60 -13.81 -3.12
N THR A 159 -6.84 -14.73 -2.21
CA THR A 159 -6.20 -16.05 -2.17
C THR A 159 -7.24 -17.13 -2.36
N GLY A 160 -6.84 -18.26 -2.91
CA GLY A 160 -7.66 -19.45 -3.08
C GLY A 160 -6.86 -20.54 -3.74
N ASP A 161 -7.19 -21.79 -3.45
CA ASP A 161 -6.64 -22.96 -4.11
C ASP A 161 -7.34 -23.12 -5.48
N LEU A 162 -6.70 -22.65 -6.55
CA LEU A 162 -7.30 -22.56 -7.89
C LEU A 162 -7.12 -23.84 -8.69
N ASP A 163 -6.06 -24.58 -8.48
CA ASP A 163 -5.75 -25.83 -9.19
C ASP A 163 -5.99 -27.09 -8.37
N ARG A 164 -6.41 -26.94 -7.11
CA ARG A 164 -6.78 -27.99 -6.18
C ARG A 164 -5.61 -28.88 -5.75
N ASP A 165 -4.45 -28.29 -5.66
CA ASP A 165 -3.27 -28.95 -5.10
C ASP A 165 -3.18 -28.79 -3.57
N GLY A 166 -3.98 -27.87 -3.01
CA GLY A 166 -4.19 -27.62 -1.59
C GLY A 166 -3.44 -26.39 -1.09
N ASP A 167 -2.62 -25.77 -1.91
CA ASP A 167 -1.87 -24.56 -1.59
C ASP A 167 -2.69 -23.31 -1.95
N LEU A 168 -2.42 -22.21 -1.30
CA LEU A 168 -3.16 -20.98 -1.59
C LEU A 168 -2.46 -20.15 -2.66
N ASP A 169 -3.06 -20.12 -3.85
CA ASP A 169 -2.69 -19.23 -4.92
C ASP A 169 -3.06 -17.78 -4.61
N LEU A 170 -2.40 -16.83 -5.28
CA LEU A 170 -2.66 -15.41 -5.13
C LEU A 170 -3.13 -14.80 -6.45
N VAL A 171 -4.26 -14.09 -6.39
CA VAL A 171 -4.80 -13.32 -7.52
C VAL A 171 -4.70 -11.84 -7.21
N VAL A 172 -4.09 -11.07 -8.10
CA VAL A 172 -3.86 -9.63 -7.94
C VAL A 172 -4.48 -8.86 -9.10
N ALA A 173 -5.30 -7.87 -8.79
CA ALA A 173 -5.86 -6.94 -9.76
C ALA A 173 -5.18 -5.57 -9.66
N SER A 174 -4.66 -5.11 -10.80
CA SER A 174 -4.00 -3.81 -10.98
C SER A 174 -4.77 -2.96 -11.99
N LEU A 175 -4.62 -1.65 -11.92
CA LEU A 175 -5.19 -0.73 -12.90
C LEU A 175 -4.43 -0.83 -14.22
N ASP A 176 -5.18 -0.78 -15.33
CA ASP A 176 -4.68 -0.79 -16.71
C ASP A 176 -3.77 -2.00 -17.06
N GLU A 177 -3.88 -3.08 -16.29
CA GLU A 177 -3.14 -4.32 -16.51
C GLU A 177 -4.09 -5.53 -16.38
N PRO A 178 -3.82 -6.64 -17.07
CA PRO A 178 -4.54 -7.89 -16.83
C PRO A 178 -4.37 -8.36 -15.37
N VAL A 179 -5.38 -9.06 -14.89
CA VAL A 179 -5.30 -9.75 -13.58
C VAL A 179 -4.13 -10.73 -13.61
N LYS A 180 -3.32 -10.73 -12.56
CA LYS A 180 -2.22 -11.66 -12.37
C LYS A 180 -2.63 -12.77 -11.42
N ILE A 181 -2.32 -13.99 -11.82
CA ILE A 181 -2.49 -15.18 -10.99
C ILE A 181 -1.10 -15.73 -10.71
N TYR A 182 -0.76 -15.81 -9.45
CA TYR A 182 0.48 -16.42 -8.96
C TYR A 182 0.10 -17.78 -8.38
N ARG A 183 0.54 -18.83 -9.07
CA ARG A 183 0.42 -20.17 -8.56
C ARG A 183 1.43 -20.38 -7.44
N ASN A 184 0.95 -20.89 -6.32
CA ASN A 184 1.82 -21.35 -5.26
C ASN A 184 2.38 -22.72 -5.66
N GLU A 185 3.66 -22.90 -5.50
CA GLU A 185 4.38 -24.16 -5.75
C GLU A 185 5.22 -24.53 -4.52
N SER A 186 4.73 -24.20 -3.32
CA SER A 186 5.41 -24.57 -2.09
C SER A 186 5.36 -26.08 -1.93
N ASP A 187 6.53 -26.71 -1.82
CA ASP A 187 6.68 -28.13 -1.53
C ASP A 187 6.58 -28.37 -0.02
N SER A 188 5.41 -28.18 0.57
CA SER A 188 5.22 -28.66 1.92
C SER A 188 5.04 -30.17 1.90
N GLU A 189 5.90 -30.91 2.57
CA GLU A 189 5.60 -32.28 2.93
C GLU A 189 4.37 -32.28 3.85
N ARG A 190 3.19 -32.46 3.26
CA ARG A 190 1.94 -32.61 4.04
C ARG A 190 2.07 -33.83 4.93
N LEU A 191 2.13 -33.58 6.22
CA LEU A 191 2.06 -34.62 7.25
C LEU A 191 0.66 -35.25 7.30
#